data_443009a230ff32eb71dbc6553caa1b83
#
_entry.id   443009a230ff32eb71dbc6553caa1b83
#
_cell.length_a   1.000
_cell.length_b   1.000
_cell.length_c   1.000
_cell.angle_alpha   90.00
_cell.angle_beta   90.00
_cell.angle_gamma   90.00
#
_symmetry.space_group_name_H-M   'P 1'
#
loop_
_entity.id
_entity.type
_entity.pdbx_description
1 polymer ?
#
loop_
_entity_poly.entity_id
_entity_poly.type
_entity_poly.pdbx_seq_one_letter_code
_entity_poly.pdbx_strand_id
1 'polypeptide(L)'
;MDKDIFDAKNTGGSAVNSNLVNRVIYFDYLRVAATIAVMFLHTAAINWYGADVNGGTWKVFNFYDSLVQWSVPIFVMISGALFLGRNDIRIKDIYSKYVLRMLTGYCAWSFLYYLLSGKSIEAKILGLVSRGKLENWVSLSDGYYHLWFVPMIAGLYICLPILKQIVKNEQATKYFLFISFIFWSLIPELVKLSNDFIGGSFAVIVNAIYDALSKTDLKLLMSFAFYFVLGYVVSNLSFSKRQRVVIYALGIAGFLFTIFVSMAISLKLQKPVGDYYSYPNVNVVFESMAVFVFFKNRKFDKEKINIICQKLSKWSFGAYFVHALVIQKLADHGISTISILNPILAVPVITLITFVISMSVSALLNQIPVLKKYIV
;
A
#
# COMPACT_ATOMS: atom_id res chain seq x y z
N MET A 1 18.48 14.96 28.98
CA MET A 1 18.92 14.34 27.69
C MET A 1 17.73 14.37 26.77
N ASP A 2 17.63 15.07 25.89
CA ASP A 2 17.96 16.18 25.08
C ASP A 2 16.66 16.85 24.59
N LYS A 3 16.52 18.14 24.91
CA LYS A 3 15.38 19.00 24.53
C LYS A 3 15.49 19.52 23.09
N ASP A 4 16.48 19.10 22.32
CA ASP A 4 16.93 19.80 21.10
C ASP A 4 16.35 19.29 19.77
N ILE A 5 15.28 18.48 19.78
CA ILE A 5 14.75 17.91 18.52
C ILE A 5 13.67 18.79 17.87
N PHE A 6 13.14 19.79 18.58
CA PHE A 6 12.02 20.62 18.07
C PHE A 6 12.38 22.05 17.65
N ASP A 7 13.59 22.58 17.95
CA ASP A 7 13.92 24.00 17.77
C ASP A 7 14.76 24.38 16.52
N ALA A 8 15.04 23.49 15.61
CA ALA A 8 15.83 23.78 14.42
C ALA A 8 14.99 24.26 13.22
N LYS A 9 14.24 25.37 13.37
CA LYS A 9 13.66 26.12 12.23
C LYS A 9 13.40 27.59 12.56
N ASN A 10 14.44 28.35 12.92
CA ASN A 10 14.39 29.82 12.83
C ASN A 10 15.80 30.40 12.83
N THR A 11 16.41 30.48 11.66
CA THR A 11 17.44 31.51 11.39
C THR A 11 17.25 32.00 9.95
N GLY A 12 17.09 33.30 9.84
CA GLY A 12 16.64 34.00 8.66
C GLY A 12 17.68 34.12 7.54
N GLY A 13 17.18 34.55 6.39
CA GLY A 13 18.01 35.04 5.28
C GLY A 13 17.29 35.04 3.96
N SER A 14 16.87 36.22 3.49
CA SER A 14 16.59 36.66 2.13
C SER A 14 15.40 36.08 1.36
N ALA A 15 14.51 37.01 1.00
CA ALA A 15 13.36 36.85 0.13
C ALA A 15 13.79 36.42 -1.29
N VAL A 16 13.64 35.14 -1.61
CA VAL A 16 13.62 34.61 -2.98
C VAL A 16 12.45 33.62 -3.07
N ASN A 17 11.46 33.95 -3.88
CA ASN A 17 10.34 33.12 -4.36
C ASN A 17 9.75 32.07 -3.39
N SER A 18 8.75 32.44 -2.64
CA SER A 18 8.05 31.66 -1.61
C SER A 18 7.13 30.54 -2.12
N ASN A 19 7.35 29.94 -3.29
CA ASN A 19 6.52 28.90 -3.89
C ASN A 19 7.22 27.57 -4.15
N LEU A 20 8.46 27.38 -3.73
CA LEU A 20 9.12 26.07 -3.74
C LEU A 20 9.11 25.51 -2.32
N VAL A 21 8.01 24.88 -1.92
CA VAL A 21 8.09 23.86 -0.86
C VAL A 21 9.21 22.92 -1.26
N ASN A 22 10.32 22.88 -0.49
CA ASN A 22 11.47 22.02 -0.77
C ASN A 22 10.97 20.58 -0.95
N ARG A 23 10.86 20.13 -2.20
CA ARG A 23 10.38 18.79 -2.56
C ARG A 23 11.39 17.76 -2.08
N VAL A 24 10.96 16.90 -1.20
CA VAL A 24 11.82 15.85 -0.63
C VAL A 24 11.90 14.69 -1.63
N ILE A 25 12.98 14.63 -2.39
CA ILE A 25 13.15 13.76 -3.56
C ILE A 25 12.98 12.25 -3.26
N TYR A 26 13.40 11.77 -2.08
CA TYR A 26 13.29 10.35 -1.76
C TYR A 26 11.83 9.85 -1.72
N PHE A 27 10.84 10.71 -1.46
CA PHE A 27 9.43 10.34 -1.56
C PHE A 27 9.00 10.04 -3.00
N ASP A 28 9.60 10.70 -3.98
CA ASP A 28 9.33 10.41 -5.38
C ASP A 28 9.86 9.03 -5.76
N TYR A 29 11.08 8.71 -5.33
CA TYR A 29 11.68 7.38 -5.54
C TYR A 29 10.89 6.28 -4.83
N LEU A 30 10.51 6.50 -3.56
CA LEU A 30 9.64 5.56 -2.81
C LEU A 30 8.32 5.31 -3.54
N ARG A 31 7.68 6.38 -4.05
CA ARG A 31 6.40 6.26 -4.74
C ARG A 31 6.53 5.48 -6.05
N VAL A 32 7.58 5.74 -6.83
CA VAL A 32 7.84 5.00 -8.07
C VAL A 32 8.15 3.54 -7.76
N ALA A 33 9.01 3.26 -6.78
CA ALA A 33 9.33 1.90 -6.35
C ALA A 33 8.08 1.15 -5.87
N ALA A 34 7.24 1.79 -5.03
CA ALA A 34 5.99 1.20 -4.56
C ALA A 34 4.99 0.96 -5.71
N THR A 35 4.95 1.84 -6.72
CA THR A 35 4.10 1.63 -7.92
C THR A 35 4.54 0.40 -8.71
N ILE A 36 5.85 0.26 -8.94
CA ILE A 36 6.39 -0.94 -9.60
C ILE A 36 6.10 -2.19 -8.75
N ALA A 37 6.30 -2.11 -7.43
CA ALA A 37 6.08 -3.22 -6.52
C ALA A 37 4.61 -3.67 -6.48
N VAL A 38 3.63 -2.75 -6.50
CA VAL A 38 2.20 -3.10 -6.59
C VAL A 38 1.88 -3.79 -7.92
N MET A 39 2.41 -3.29 -9.03
CA MET A 39 2.21 -3.95 -10.33
C MET A 39 2.86 -5.34 -10.36
N PHE A 40 4.03 -5.46 -9.75
CA PHE A 40 4.75 -6.73 -9.62
C PHE A 40 3.96 -7.73 -8.78
N LEU A 41 3.40 -7.31 -7.63
CA LEU A 41 2.54 -8.09 -6.78
C LEU A 41 1.33 -8.62 -7.57
N HIS A 42 0.60 -7.76 -8.24
CA HIS A 42 -0.60 -8.18 -8.99
C HIS A 42 -0.26 -9.07 -10.19
N THR A 43 0.90 -8.88 -10.81
CA THR A 43 1.38 -9.75 -11.89
C THR A 43 1.74 -11.14 -11.37
N ALA A 44 2.38 -11.26 -10.20
CA ALA A 44 2.70 -12.54 -9.59
C ALA A 44 1.44 -13.23 -9.04
N ALA A 45 0.55 -12.47 -8.40
CA ALA A 45 -0.64 -13.00 -7.73
C ALA A 45 -1.72 -13.54 -8.67
N ILE A 46 -1.77 -13.13 -9.96
CA ILE A 46 -2.86 -13.52 -10.88
C ILE A 46 -3.00 -15.03 -11.04
N ASN A 47 -1.90 -15.77 -11.01
CA ASN A 47 -1.87 -17.23 -11.13
C ASN A 47 -1.48 -17.95 -9.83
N TRP A 48 -1.26 -17.21 -8.74
CA TRP A 48 -0.76 -17.74 -7.47
C TRP A 48 -1.73 -18.74 -6.84
N TYR A 49 -3.04 -18.44 -6.83
CA TYR A 49 -4.06 -19.31 -6.27
C TYR A 49 -4.34 -20.57 -7.08
N GLY A 50 -4.08 -20.56 -8.37
CA GLY A 50 -4.30 -21.69 -9.28
C GLY A 50 -3.09 -22.58 -9.48
N ALA A 51 -1.91 -22.19 -8.98
CA ALA A 51 -0.69 -22.96 -9.16
C ALA A 51 -0.54 -24.06 -8.10
N ASP A 52 0.01 -25.21 -8.50
CA ASP A 52 0.31 -26.30 -7.58
C ASP A 52 1.42 -25.89 -6.60
N VAL A 53 1.12 -25.97 -5.30
CA VAL A 53 2.03 -25.57 -4.21
C VAL A 53 3.31 -26.42 -4.16
N ASN A 54 3.28 -27.65 -4.69
CA ASN A 54 4.44 -28.52 -4.78
C ASN A 54 5.35 -28.14 -5.98
N GLY A 55 4.76 -27.43 -6.96
CA GLY A 55 5.44 -27.06 -8.19
C GLY A 55 6.43 -25.90 -8.05
N GLY A 56 7.43 -25.85 -8.94
CA GLY A 56 8.42 -24.77 -9.00
C GLY A 56 7.77 -23.42 -9.33
N THR A 57 6.73 -23.39 -10.16
CA THR A 57 5.99 -22.19 -10.55
C THR A 57 5.39 -21.47 -9.34
N TRP A 58 4.70 -22.20 -8.45
CA TRP A 58 4.13 -21.61 -7.26
C TRP A 58 5.20 -21.04 -6.31
N LYS A 59 6.33 -21.76 -6.16
CA LYS A 59 7.45 -21.29 -5.32
C LYS A 59 8.03 -19.96 -5.83
N VAL A 60 8.08 -19.76 -7.14
CA VAL A 60 8.50 -18.49 -7.75
C VAL A 60 7.49 -17.39 -7.43
N PHE A 61 6.19 -17.66 -7.56
CA PHE A 61 5.14 -16.68 -7.19
C PHE A 61 5.19 -16.35 -5.71
N ASN A 62 5.34 -17.35 -4.82
CA ASN A 62 5.48 -17.13 -3.38
C ASN A 62 6.68 -16.24 -3.04
N PHE A 63 7.82 -16.47 -3.69
CA PHE A 63 9.01 -15.62 -3.52
C PHE A 63 8.73 -14.17 -3.97
N TYR A 64 8.12 -13.98 -5.13
CA TYR A 64 7.87 -12.67 -5.70
C TYR A 64 6.81 -11.88 -4.92
N ASP A 65 5.73 -12.53 -4.50
CA ASP A 65 4.73 -11.90 -3.65
C ASP A 65 5.33 -11.46 -2.31
N SER A 66 6.10 -12.34 -1.67
CA SER A 66 6.79 -12.01 -0.42
C SER A 66 7.72 -10.80 -0.56
N LEU A 67 8.40 -10.64 -1.70
CA LEU A 67 9.36 -9.55 -1.94
C LEU A 67 8.74 -8.16 -1.95
N VAL A 68 7.44 -8.04 -2.24
CA VAL A 68 6.79 -6.76 -2.54
C VAL A 68 5.61 -6.39 -1.63
N GLN A 69 5.37 -7.12 -0.54
CA GLN A 69 4.25 -6.86 0.37
C GLN A 69 4.31 -5.47 1.03
N TRP A 70 5.49 -4.90 1.18
CA TRP A 70 5.70 -3.53 1.68
C TRP A 70 5.11 -2.43 0.77
N SER A 71 4.69 -2.75 -0.45
CA SER A 71 4.32 -1.77 -1.48
C SER A 71 3.16 -0.86 -1.09
N VAL A 72 2.06 -1.41 -0.61
CA VAL A 72 0.87 -0.64 -0.17
C VAL A 72 1.15 0.15 1.11
N PRO A 73 1.73 -0.43 2.17
CA PRO A 73 2.14 0.32 3.35
C PRO A 73 2.99 1.56 3.05
N ILE A 74 3.90 1.49 2.08
CA ILE A 74 4.74 2.63 1.69
C ILE A 74 3.90 3.81 1.19
N PHE A 75 2.85 3.60 0.39
CA PHE A 75 1.97 4.70 -0.02
C PHE A 75 1.28 5.37 1.16
N VAL A 76 0.86 4.59 2.15
CA VAL A 76 0.25 5.10 3.38
C VAL A 76 1.28 5.88 4.21
N MET A 77 2.49 5.34 4.36
CA MET A 77 3.59 5.99 5.09
C MET A 77 4.01 7.31 4.42
N ILE A 78 4.14 7.36 3.10
CA ILE A 78 4.42 8.61 2.35
C ILE A 78 3.31 9.63 2.60
N SER A 79 2.05 9.21 2.56
CA SER A 79 0.91 10.10 2.81
C SER A 79 0.96 10.67 4.23
N GLY A 80 1.22 9.84 5.23
CA GLY A 80 1.39 10.28 6.62
C GLY A 80 2.53 11.28 6.79
N ALA A 81 3.70 10.98 6.21
CA ALA A 81 4.86 11.87 6.23
C ALA A 81 4.58 13.25 5.60
N LEU A 82 3.81 13.28 4.49
CA LEU A 82 3.49 14.51 3.79
C LEU A 82 2.36 15.33 4.43
N PHE A 83 1.39 14.70 5.08
CA PHE A 83 0.19 15.38 5.55
C PHE A 83 0.20 15.73 7.04
N LEU A 84 0.77 14.87 7.92
CA LEU A 84 0.70 15.09 9.35
C LEU A 84 1.56 16.29 9.82
N GLY A 85 2.69 16.55 9.16
CA GLY A 85 3.56 17.68 9.48
C GLY A 85 3.11 19.04 8.93
N ARG A 86 2.05 19.10 8.09
CA ARG A 86 1.59 20.33 7.45
C ARG A 86 0.57 21.07 8.31
N ASN A 87 0.82 22.36 8.56
CA ASN A 87 -0.11 23.21 9.35
C ASN A 87 -1.11 23.99 8.47
N ASP A 88 -0.88 24.06 7.15
CA ASP A 88 -1.65 24.85 6.19
C ASP A 88 -2.92 24.16 5.67
N ILE A 89 -3.20 22.91 6.07
CA ILE A 89 -4.35 22.15 5.59
C ILE A 89 -5.59 22.44 6.46
N ARG A 90 -6.57 23.12 5.87
CA ARG A 90 -7.87 23.37 6.50
C ARG A 90 -8.80 22.17 6.30
N ILE A 91 -9.77 21.98 7.21
CA ILE A 91 -10.78 20.90 7.10
C ILE A 91 -11.50 20.96 5.74
N LYS A 92 -11.86 22.17 5.27
CA LYS A 92 -12.48 22.37 3.95
C LYS A 92 -11.61 21.81 2.82
N ASP A 93 -10.28 21.98 2.87
CA ASP A 93 -9.36 21.48 1.85
C ASP A 93 -9.28 19.94 1.85
N ILE A 94 -9.44 19.31 3.02
CA ILE A 94 -9.49 17.84 3.13
C ILE A 94 -10.63 17.31 2.26
N TYR A 95 -11.84 17.81 2.44
CA TYR A 95 -12.99 17.33 1.69
C TYR A 95 -13.00 17.79 0.23
N SER A 96 -12.77 19.09 -0.04
CA SER A 96 -12.94 19.66 -1.37
C SER A 96 -11.80 19.34 -2.36
N LYS A 97 -10.62 18.97 -1.86
CA LYS A 97 -9.45 18.67 -2.71
C LYS A 97 -9.05 17.21 -2.64
N TYR A 98 -8.82 16.67 -1.41
CA TYR A 98 -8.22 15.35 -1.26
C TYR A 98 -9.27 14.24 -1.32
N VAL A 99 -10.31 14.31 -0.47
CA VAL A 99 -11.38 13.29 -0.43
C VAL A 99 -12.17 13.30 -1.72
N LEU A 100 -12.58 14.47 -2.22
CA LEU A 100 -13.31 14.59 -3.48
C LEU A 100 -12.55 13.96 -4.64
N ARG A 101 -11.25 14.24 -4.78
CA ARG A 101 -10.42 13.63 -5.84
C ARG A 101 -10.35 12.12 -5.72
N MET A 102 -10.22 11.58 -4.49
CA MET A 102 -10.21 10.13 -4.28
C MET A 102 -11.54 9.51 -4.68
N LEU A 103 -12.65 10.08 -4.23
CA LEU A 103 -13.98 9.54 -4.51
C LEU A 103 -14.36 9.65 -5.99
N THR A 104 -14.09 10.78 -6.65
CA THR A 104 -14.38 10.93 -8.09
C THR A 104 -13.55 9.99 -8.94
N GLY A 105 -12.25 9.82 -8.62
CA GLY A 105 -11.41 8.83 -9.26
C GLY A 105 -11.93 7.41 -9.06
N TYR A 106 -12.27 7.06 -7.81
CA TYR A 106 -12.82 5.75 -7.47
C TYR A 106 -14.12 5.45 -8.25
N CYS A 107 -15.09 6.36 -8.24
CA CYS A 107 -16.36 6.17 -8.95
C CYS A 107 -16.16 6.07 -10.46
N ALA A 108 -15.34 6.94 -11.06
CA ALA A 108 -15.09 6.94 -12.50
C ALA A 108 -14.42 5.62 -12.96
N TRP A 109 -13.39 5.16 -12.22
CA TRP A 109 -12.69 3.92 -12.57
C TRP A 109 -13.52 2.68 -12.25
N SER A 110 -14.26 2.64 -11.15
CA SER A 110 -15.21 1.54 -10.85
C SER A 110 -16.26 1.39 -11.96
N PHE A 111 -16.81 2.51 -12.44
CA PHE A 111 -17.73 2.52 -13.56
C PHE A 111 -17.07 2.06 -14.86
N LEU A 112 -15.85 2.52 -15.16
CA LEU A 112 -15.11 2.07 -16.34
C LEU A 112 -14.82 0.56 -16.30
N TYR A 113 -14.36 0.03 -15.17
CA TYR A 113 -14.14 -1.41 -14.99
C TYR A 113 -15.44 -2.21 -15.18
N TYR A 114 -16.56 -1.68 -14.69
CA TYR A 114 -17.88 -2.28 -14.94
C TYR A 114 -18.22 -2.33 -16.42
N LEU A 115 -17.99 -1.23 -17.14
CA LEU A 115 -18.24 -1.16 -18.60
C LEU A 115 -17.32 -2.12 -19.38
N LEU A 116 -16.09 -2.31 -18.94
CA LEU A 116 -15.12 -3.19 -19.59
C LEU A 116 -15.21 -4.65 -19.11
N SER A 117 -16.04 -4.95 -18.10
CA SER A 117 -16.34 -6.34 -17.72
C SER A 117 -16.96 -7.08 -18.91
N GLY A 118 -16.55 -8.32 -19.16
CA GLY A 118 -16.97 -9.13 -20.32
C GLY A 118 -18.48 -9.48 -20.43
N LYS A 119 -19.34 -8.86 -19.58
CA LYS A 119 -20.80 -9.03 -19.64
C LYS A 119 -21.38 -8.36 -20.89
N SER A 120 -22.41 -8.96 -21.47
CA SER A 120 -23.12 -8.37 -22.62
C SER A 120 -23.70 -6.99 -22.28
N ILE A 121 -23.87 -6.14 -23.27
CA ILE A 121 -24.47 -4.81 -23.10
C ILE A 121 -25.87 -4.92 -22.48
N GLU A 122 -26.68 -5.91 -22.93
CA GLU A 122 -27.99 -6.20 -22.36
C GLU A 122 -27.94 -6.56 -20.88
N ALA A 123 -27.00 -7.44 -20.48
CA ALA A 123 -26.80 -7.80 -19.07
C ALA A 123 -26.31 -6.61 -18.23
N LYS A 124 -25.56 -5.67 -18.83
CA LYS A 124 -25.13 -4.43 -18.16
C LYS A 124 -26.30 -3.47 -17.98
N ILE A 125 -27.12 -3.25 -19.02
CA ILE A 125 -28.30 -2.39 -18.95
C ILE A 125 -29.33 -3.00 -18.00
N LEU A 126 -29.62 -4.30 -18.12
CA LEU A 126 -30.55 -5.00 -17.24
C LEU A 126 -30.06 -4.93 -15.78
N GLY A 127 -28.75 -5.08 -15.57
CA GLY A 127 -28.12 -4.90 -14.27
C GLY A 127 -28.27 -3.48 -13.71
N LEU A 128 -28.26 -2.45 -14.53
CA LEU A 128 -28.48 -1.06 -14.12
C LEU A 128 -29.97 -0.77 -13.88
N VAL A 129 -30.86 -1.29 -14.73
CA VAL A 129 -32.31 -1.06 -14.66
C VAL A 129 -33.00 -1.93 -13.60
N SER A 130 -32.62 -3.19 -13.46
CA SER A 130 -33.17 -4.12 -12.45
C SER A 130 -32.72 -3.81 -11.02
N ARG A 131 -31.82 -2.88 -10.86
CA ARG A 131 -31.23 -2.46 -9.57
C ARG A 131 -32.04 -1.40 -8.86
N GLY A 132 -33.36 -1.45 -8.91
CA GLY A 132 -34.25 -0.59 -8.09
C GLY A 132 -34.05 -0.72 -6.57
N LYS A 133 -33.18 -1.63 -6.12
CA LYS A 133 -32.75 -1.74 -4.74
C LYS A 133 -31.36 -1.12 -4.55
N LEU A 134 -31.21 -0.32 -3.51
CA LEU A 134 -29.94 0.36 -3.14
C LEU A 134 -28.75 -0.61 -3.07
N GLU A 135 -28.96 -1.85 -2.64
CA GLU A 135 -27.99 -2.94 -2.58
C GLU A 135 -27.26 -3.21 -3.92
N ASN A 136 -27.95 -3.00 -5.02
CA ASN A 136 -27.40 -3.23 -6.36
C ASN A 136 -26.51 -2.07 -6.83
N TRP A 137 -26.74 -0.85 -6.35
CA TRP A 137 -25.83 0.28 -6.58
C TRP A 137 -24.56 0.18 -5.72
N VAL A 138 -24.65 -0.40 -4.53
CA VAL A 138 -23.51 -0.68 -3.65
C VAL A 138 -22.56 -1.69 -4.31
N SER A 139 -23.07 -2.69 -5.04
CA SER A 139 -22.22 -3.65 -5.77
C SER A 139 -21.46 -3.03 -6.97
N LEU A 140 -21.87 -1.86 -7.48
CA LEU A 140 -21.05 -1.06 -8.40
C LEU A 140 -19.88 -0.39 -7.68
N SER A 141 -20.01 -0.14 -6.37
CA SER A 141 -18.98 0.47 -5.55
C SER A 141 -17.96 -0.55 -5.03
N ASP A 142 -18.18 -1.86 -5.17
CA ASP A 142 -17.18 -2.87 -4.76
C ASP A 142 -15.89 -2.79 -5.58
N GLY A 143 -15.92 -2.03 -6.68
CA GLY A 143 -14.76 -1.72 -7.49
C GLY A 143 -14.09 -2.97 -8.08
N TYR A 144 -12.98 -2.76 -8.77
CA TYR A 144 -12.10 -3.85 -9.13
C TYR A 144 -11.17 -4.17 -7.95
N TYR A 145 -10.72 -5.41 -7.81
CA TYR A 145 -10.05 -5.93 -6.59
C TYR A 145 -8.98 -5.02 -5.97
N HIS A 146 -8.30 -4.19 -6.75
CA HIS A 146 -7.25 -3.29 -6.25
C HIS A 146 -7.78 -1.95 -5.73
N LEU A 147 -9.00 -1.53 -6.12
CA LEU A 147 -9.53 -0.19 -5.82
C LEU A 147 -9.84 0.06 -4.33
N TRP A 148 -9.86 -0.99 -3.49
CA TRP A 148 -10.10 -0.88 -2.05
C TRP A 148 -9.16 0.13 -1.34
N PHE A 149 -7.96 0.34 -1.89
CA PHE A 149 -6.99 1.28 -1.34
C PHE A 149 -7.52 2.73 -1.35
N VAL A 150 -8.32 3.10 -2.35
CA VAL A 150 -8.81 4.48 -2.52
C VAL A 150 -9.78 4.90 -1.41
N PRO A 151 -10.86 4.16 -1.08
CA PRO A 151 -11.70 4.49 0.06
C PRO A 151 -10.94 4.40 1.39
N MET A 152 -10.00 3.49 1.55
CA MET A 152 -9.17 3.37 2.74
C MET A 152 -8.32 4.64 2.96
N ILE A 153 -7.60 5.12 1.94
CA ILE A 153 -6.76 6.33 2.07
C ILE A 153 -7.62 7.60 2.21
N ALA A 154 -8.79 7.65 1.57
CA ALA A 154 -9.76 8.73 1.77
C ALA A 154 -10.24 8.80 3.23
N GLY A 155 -10.51 7.64 3.85
CA GLY A 155 -10.83 7.55 5.28
C GLY A 155 -9.71 8.10 6.17
N LEU A 156 -8.45 7.78 5.87
CA LEU A 156 -7.30 8.34 6.58
C LEU A 156 -7.20 9.88 6.42
N TYR A 157 -7.53 10.42 5.26
CA TYR A 157 -7.59 11.87 5.07
C TYR A 157 -8.72 12.52 5.88
N ILE A 158 -9.88 11.87 6.02
CA ILE A 158 -10.96 12.33 6.90
C ILE A 158 -10.49 12.35 8.36
N CYS A 159 -9.73 11.34 8.79
CA CYS A 159 -9.17 11.25 10.15
C CYS A 159 -7.98 12.19 10.39
N LEU A 160 -7.46 12.89 9.35
CA LEU A 160 -6.27 13.72 9.44
C LEU A 160 -6.29 14.75 10.58
N PRO A 161 -7.40 15.50 10.86
CA PRO A 161 -7.42 16.45 11.97
C PRO A 161 -7.18 15.80 13.34
N ILE A 162 -7.71 14.58 13.55
CA ILE A 162 -7.54 13.81 14.79
C ILE A 162 -6.10 13.29 14.88
N LEU A 163 -5.60 12.65 13.84
CA LEU A 163 -4.24 12.11 13.81
C LEU A 163 -3.17 13.19 13.98
N LYS A 164 -3.43 14.41 13.50
CA LYS A 164 -2.57 15.58 13.74
C LYS A 164 -2.48 15.95 15.23
N GLN A 165 -3.54 15.81 16.00
CA GLN A 165 -3.46 16.09 17.44
C GLN A 165 -2.61 15.03 18.16
N ILE A 166 -2.71 13.77 17.74
CA ILE A 166 -1.88 12.67 18.29
C ILE A 166 -0.40 12.97 18.07
N VAL A 167 0.00 13.34 16.84
CA VAL A 167 1.43 13.53 16.50
C VAL A 167 2.04 14.83 17.06
N LYS A 168 1.22 15.76 17.57
CA LYS A 168 1.73 16.93 18.30
C LYS A 168 2.32 16.58 19.66
N ASN A 169 1.89 15.48 20.26
CA ASN A 169 2.38 15.01 21.55
C ASN A 169 3.22 13.74 21.33
N GLU A 170 4.49 13.79 21.65
CA GLU A 170 5.43 12.69 21.46
C GLU A 170 5.03 11.42 22.25
N GLN A 171 4.57 11.59 23.50
CA GLN A 171 4.13 10.46 24.33
C GLN A 171 2.87 9.81 23.75
N ALA A 172 1.88 10.61 23.34
CA ALA A 172 0.68 10.10 22.68
C ALA A 172 1.02 9.38 21.36
N THR A 173 1.97 9.89 20.58
CA THR A 173 2.44 9.27 19.33
C THR A 173 3.09 7.91 19.60
N LYS A 174 4.01 7.84 20.57
CA LYS A 174 4.64 6.58 20.96
C LYS A 174 3.64 5.57 21.48
N TYR A 175 2.72 6.00 22.34
CA TYR A 175 1.65 5.16 22.87
C TYR A 175 0.73 4.65 21.76
N PHE A 176 0.29 5.52 20.83
CA PHE A 176 -0.52 5.14 19.69
C PHE A 176 0.17 4.07 18.83
N LEU A 177 1.43 4.28 18.45
CA LEU A 177 2.19 3.32 17.65
C LEU A 177 2.39 2.00 18.39
N PHE A 178 2.70 2.03 19.68
CA PHE A 178 2.90 0.84 20.48
C PHE A 178 1.62 0.00 20.59
N ILE A 179 0.51 0.62 20.98
CA ILE A 179 -0.77 -0.07 21.13
C ILE A 179 -1.29 -0.59 19.77
N SER A 180 -1.19 0.25 18.72
CA SER A 180 -1.57 -0.20 17.37
C SER A 180 -0.73 -1.40 16.91
N PHE A 181 0.58 -1.38 17.13
CA PHE A 181 1.45 -2.51 16.79
C PHE A 181 1.07 -3.78 17.54
N ILE A 182 0.80 -3.69 18.85
CA ILE A 182 0.40 -4.85 19.66
C ILE A 182 -0.94 -5.43 19.18
N PHE A 183 -1.97 -4.59 19.08
CA PHE A 183 -3.34 -5.09 18.83
C PHE A 183 -3.65 -5.34 17.36
N TRP A 184 -3.03 -4.61 16.44
CA TRP A 184 -3.28 -4.77 15.00
C TRP A 184 -2.31 -5.72 14.31
N SER A 185 -1.07 -5.82 14.81
CA SER A 185 -0.03 -6.63 14.16
C SER A 185 0.34 -7.86 15.00
N LEU A 186 0.89 -7.66 16.21
CA LEU A 186 1.53 -8.72 16.96
C LEU A 186 0.55 -9.79 17.44
N ILE A 187 -0.53 -9.40 18.13
CA ILE A 187 -1.49 -10.36 18.69
C ILE A 187 -2.16 -11.19 17.59
N PRO A 188 -2.72 -10.59 16.49
CA PRO A 188 -3.33 -11.39 15.42
C PRO A 188 -2.34 -12.36 14.76
N GLU A 189 -1.08 -12.01 14.63
CA GLU A 189 -0.07 -12.89 14.04
C GLU A 189 0.31 -14.03 14.97
N LEU A 190 0.43 -13.79 16.28
CA LEU A 190 0.65 -14.84 17.26
C LEU A 190 -0.52 -15.83 17.31
N VAL A 191 -1.75 -15.35 17.16
CA VAL A 191 -2.94 -16.20 17.06
C VAL A 191 -2.88 -17.10 15.83
N LYS A 192 -2.56 -16.54 14.66
CA LYS A 192 -2.38 -17.34 13.43
C LYS A 192 -1.29 -18.39 13.58
N LEU A 193 -0.12 -18.01 14.06
CA LEU A 193 0.99 -18.94 14.28
C LEU A 193 0.63 -20.06 15.26
N SER A 194 -0.11 -19.72 16.34
CA SER A 194 -0.62 -20.71 17.28
C SER A 194 -1.54 -21.72 16.61
N ASN A 195 -2.48 -21.26 15.79
CA ASN A 195 -3.43 -22.13 15.08
C ASN A 195 -2.75 -22.98 14.02
N ASP A 196 -1.83 -22.40 13.26
CA ASP A 196 -1.21 -23.05 12.11
C ASP A 196 -0.14 -24.09 12.50
N PHE A 197 0.59 -23.87 13.62
CA PHE A 197 1.78 -24.65 13.93
C PHE A 197 1.75 -25.33 15.30
N ILE A 198 1.00 -24.81 16.30
CA ILE A 198 0.97 -25.38 17.66
C ILE A 198 -0.29 -26.23 17.87
N GLY A 199 -1.47 -25.64 17.64
CA GLY A 199 -2.75 -26.32 17.82
C GLY A 199 -3.10 -26.64 19.29
N GLY A 200 -4.02 -27.58 19.48
CA GLY A 200 -4.41 -28.13 20.79
C GLY A 200 -4.97 -27.09 21.78
N SER A 201 -4.87 -27.39 23.08
CA SER A 201 -5.38 -26.51 24.13
C SER A 201 -4.75 -25.13 24.16
N PHE A 202 -3.52 -25.01 23.72
CA PHE A 202 -2.83 -23.70 23.64
C PHE A 202 -3.52 -22.78 22.64
N ALA A 203 -3.81 -23.26 21.43
CA ALA A 203 -4.52 -22.48 20.42
C ALA A 203 -5.93 -22.08 20.91
N VAL A 204 -6.64 -22.98 21.61
CA VAL A 204 -7.97 -22.67 22.19
C VAL A 204 -7.88 -21.51 23.18
N ILE A 205 -6.89 -21.51 24.08
CA ILE A 205 -6.71 -20.43 25.06
C ILE A 205 -6.36 -19.11 24.36
N VAL A 206 -5.43 -19.15 23.41
CA VAL A 206 -5.00 -17.95 22.67
C VAL A 206 -6.16 -17.35 21.87
N ASN A 207 -6.99 -18.19 21.21
CA ASN A 207 -8.19 -17.74 20.52
C ASN A 207 -9.21 -17.13 21.48
N ALA A 208 -9.46 -17.75 22.64
CA ALA A 208 -10.40 -17.20 23.63
C ALA A 208 -9.96 -15.81 24.14
N ILE A 209 -8.66 -15.62 24.37
CA ILE A 209 -8.11 -14.31 24.74
C ILE A 209 -8.29 -13.32 23.59
N TYR A 210 -7.99 -13.71 22.36
CA TYR A 210 -8.14 -12.86 21.19
C TYR A 210 -9.60 -12.45 20.94
N ASP A 211 -10.54 -13.40 21.10
CA ASP A 211 -11.98 -13.13 20.97
C ASP A 211 -12.47 -12.14 22.04
N ALA A 212 -11.96 -12.24 23.26
CA ALA A 212 -12.26 -11.27 24.31
C ALA A 212 -11.71 -9.87 23.96
N LEU A 213 -10.48 -9.78 23.45
CA LEU A 213 -9.86 -8.54 23.01
C LEU A 213 -10.54 -7.96 21.77
N SER A 214 -11.02 -8.78 20.85
CA SER A 214 -11.73 -8.34 19.64
C SER A 214 -13.07 -7.65 19.93
N LYS A 215 -13.64 -7.90 21.11
CA LYS A 215 -14.86 -7.23 21.59
C LYS A 215 -14.57 -5.82 22.14
N THR A 216 -13.30 -5.46 22.33
CA THR A 216 -12.93 -4.10 22.72
C THR A 216 -13.07 -3.14 21.53
N ASP A 217 -13.48 -1.89 21.79
CA ASP A 217 -13.72 -0.91 20.72
C ASP A 217 -12.41 -0.19 20.29
N LEU A 218 -11.38 -1.01 19.94
CA LEU A 218 -10.05 -0.51 19.53
C LEU A 218 -9.88 -0.33 18.02
N LYS A 219 -10.98 -0.31 17.26
CA LYS A 219 -10.96 -0.28 15.77
C LYS A 219 -10.16 0.88 15.17
N LEU A 220 -10.13 2.05 15.84
CA LEU A 220 -9.32 3.19 15.39
C LEU A 220 -7.82 2.87 15.42
N LEU A 221 -7.38 2.10 16.42
CA LEU A 221 -5.97 1.70 16.58
C LEU A 221 -5.60 0.53 15.67
N MET A 222 -6.59 -0.31 15.33
CA MET A 222 -6.43 -1.51 14.50
C MET A 222 -6.67 -1.19 13.01
N SER A 223 -5.87 -0.28 12.44
CA SER A 223 -6.08 0.21 11.08
C SER A 223 -4.80 0.71 10.42
N PHE A 224 -4.87 1.03 9.14
CA PHE A 224 -3.80 1.70 8.38
C PHE A 224 -3.36 3.05 8.95
N ALA A 225 -4.08 3.61 9.94
CA ALA A 225 -3.62 4.79 10.69
C ALA A 225 -2.26 4.53 11.38
N PHE A 226 -1.96 3.29 11.76
CA PHE A 226 -0.64 2.88 12.22
C PHE A 226 0.47 3.23 11.21
N TYR A 227 0.35 2.78 9.95
CA TYR A 227 1.34 3.09 8.91
C TYR A 227 1.39 4.58 8.58
N PHE A 228 0.25 5.26 8.63
CA PHE A 228 0.17 6.68 8.37
C PHE A 228 0.97 7.49 9.41
N VAL A 229 0.79 7.18 10.70
CA VAL A 229 1.56 7.79 11.79
C VAL A 229 3.02 7.33 11.78
N LEU A 230 3.27 6.03 11.54
CA LEU A 230 4.63 5.48 11.44
C LEU A 230 5.45 6.18 10.34
N GLY A 231 4.85 6.43 9.17
CA GLY A 231 5.50 7.15 8.08
C GLY A 231 5.92 8.57 8.48
N TYR A 232 5.06 9.29 9.20
CA TYR A 232 5.41 10.60 9.76
C TYR A 232 6.57 10.51 10.75
N VAL A 233 6.51 9.60 11.71
CA VAL A 233 7.56 9.44 12.72
C VAL A 233 8.89 9.06 12.06
N VAL A 234 8.90 8.03 11.21
CA VAL A 234 10.12 7.58 10.53
C VAL A 234 10.71 8.67 9.61
N SER A 235 9.86 9.50 8.98
CA SER A 235 10.34 10.61 8.14
C SER A 235 11.06 11.70 8.93
N ASN A 236 10.71 11.90 10.21
CA ASN A 236 11.28 12.93 11.06
C ASN A 236 12.45 12.42 11.93
N LEU A 237 12.56 11.12 12.17
CA LEU A 237 13.63 10.55 12.99
C LEU A 237 14.95 10.41 12.21
N SER A 238 16.07 10.66 12.85
CA SER A 238 17.40 10.31 12.34
C SER A 238 17.84 8.95 12.94
N PHE A 239 18.37 8.08 12.08
CA PHE A 239 18.81 6.75 12.48
C PHE A 239 20.34 6.63 12.44
N SER A 240 20.95 6.21 13.53
CA SER A 240 22.36 5.84 13.60
C SER A 240 22.67 4.66 12.67
N LYS A 241 23.95 4.43 12.36
CA LYS A 241 24.35 3.29 11.54
C LYS A 241 23.90 1.94 12.14
N ARG A 242 24.00 1.77 13.46
CA ARG A 242 23.57 0.55 14.17
C ARG A 242 22.06 0.34 14.04
N GLN A 243 21.26 1.38 14.28
CA GLN A 243 19.81 1.30 14.16
C GLN A 243 19.38 0.93 12.74
N ARG A 244 20.01 1.51 11.70
CA ARG A 244 19.73 1.16 10.30
C ARG A 244 20.03 -0.30 10.00
N VAL A 245 21.17 -0.83 10.49
CA VAL A 245 21.52 -2.24 10.32
C VAL A 245 20.47 -3.14 10.95
N VAL A 246 20.03 -2.83 12.18
CA VAL A 246 18.95 -3.60 12.85
C VAL A 246 17.65 -3.53 12.06
N ILE A 247 17.25 -2.35 11.60
CA ILE A 247 16.02 -2.17 10.78
C ILE A 247 16.10 -2.99 9.49
N TYR A 248 17.23 -2.98 8.80
CA TYR A 248 17.41 -3.76 7.57
C TYR A 248 17.43 -5.27 7.84
N ALA A 249 18.07 -5.69 8.94
CA ALA A 249 18.06 -7.10 9.34
C ALA A 249 16.65 -7.59 9.67
N LEU A 250 15.85 -6.77 10.39
CA LEU A 250 14.45 -7.08 10.66
C LEU A 250 13.60 -7.13 9.37
N GLY A 251 13.83 -6.22 8.42
CA GLY A 251 13.16 -6.26 7.11
C GLY A 251 13.48 -7.53 6.32
N ILE A 252 14.77 -7.93 6.28
CA ILE A 252 15.18 -9.18 5.64
C ILE A 252 14.57 -10.38 6.37
N ALA A 253 14.58 -10.38 7.71
CA ALA A 253 13.97 -11.44 8.50
C ALA A 253 12.46 -11.54 8.23
N GLY A 254 11.75 -10.41 8.11
CA GLY A 254 10.33 -10.36 7.73
C GLY A 254 10.09 -10.98 6.36
N PHE A 255 10.87 -10.60 5.36
CA PHE A 255 10.80 -11.18 4.02
C PHE A 255 11.03 -12.70 4.02
N LEU A 256 12.08 -13.18 4.70
CA LEU A 256 12.36 -14.60 4.81
C LEU A 256 11.25 -15.34 5.57
N PHE A 257 10.74 -14.75 6.65
CA PHE A 257 9.61 -15.28 7.39
C PHE A 257 8.38 -15.45 6.48
N THR A 258 8.04 -14.41 5.70
CA THR A 258 6.92 -14.48 4.75
C THR A 258 7.07 -15.65 3.77
N ILE A 259 8.24 -15.82 3.15
CA ILE A 259 8.50 -16.90 2.20
C ILE A 259 8.31 -18.25 2.87
N PHE A 260 9.01 -18.49 3.98
CA PHE A 260 9.09 -19.83 4.57
C PHE A 260 7.79 -20.23 5.26
N VAL A 261 7.13 -19.29 5.96
CA VAL A 261 5.89 -19.60 6.68
C VAL A 261 4.73 -19.79 5.71
N SER A 262 4.59 -18.93 4.68
CA SER A 262 3.59 -19.13 3.64
C SER A 262 3.81 -20.43 2.88
N MET A 263 5.06 -20.82 2.62
CA MET A 263 5.39 -22.09 2.00
C MET A 263 5.04 -23.27 2.91
N ALA A 264 5.42 -23.23 4.19
CA ALA A 264 5.18 -24.32 5.14
C ALA A 264 3.69 -24.60 5.32
N ILE A 265 2.87 -23.54 5.51
CA ILE A 265 1.43 -23.70 5.71
C ILE A 265 0.72 -24.14 4.42
N SER A 266 1.14 -23.62 3.27
CA SER A 266 0.57 -24.00 1.97
C SER A 266 0.85 -25.46 1.64
N LEU A 267 2.07 -25.94 1.90
CA LEU A 267 2.42 -27.36 1.75
C LEU A 267 1.67 -28.25 2.75
N LYS A 268 1.52 -27.81 4.00
CA LYS A 268 0.76 -28.54 5.02
C LYS A 268 -0.72 -28.71 4.61
N LEU A 269 -1.33 -27.67 4.06
CA LEU A 269 -2.74 -27.67 3.66
C LEU A 269 -2.97 -28.08 2.20
N GLN A 270 -1.91 -28.35 1.42
CA GLN A 270 -1.94 -28.70 -0.01
C GLN A 270 -2.75 -27.66 -0.85
N LYS A 271 -2.72 -26.39 -0.46
CA LYS A 271 -3.35 -25.28 -1.17
C LYS A 271 -2.62 -23.99 -0.87
N PRO A 272 -2.67 -22.99 -1.77
CA PRO A 272 -2.11 -21.69 -1.52
C PRO A 272 -2.76 -20.99 -0.31
N VAL A 273 -1.95 -20.51 0.64
CA VAL A 273 -2.39 -19.78 1.84
C VAL A 273 -1.66 -18.43 1.91
N GLY A 274 -2.42 -17.33 1.77
CA GLY A 274 -1.91 -15.96 1.70
C GLY A 274 -1.99 -15.19 3.02
N ASP A 275 -2.29 -15.82 4.16
CA ASP A 275 -2.56 -15.13 5.43
C ASP A 275 -1.37 -14.33 5.95
N TYR A 276 -0.15 -14.76 5.61
CA TYR A 276 1.10 -14.10 6.01
C TYR A 276 1.53 -12.96 5.07
N TYR A 277 0.77 -12.69 3.99
CA TYR A 277 0.93 -11.52 3.12
C TYR A 277 0.12 -10.30 3.58
N SER A 278 -0.70 -10.45 4.62
CA SER A 278 -1.57 -9.38 5.08
C SER A 278 -0.78 -8.19 5.63
N TYR A 279 -1.19 -6.97 5.29
CA TYR A 279 -0.51 -5.73 5.69
C TYR A 279 -0.39 -5.51 7.21
N PRO A 280 -1.32 -5.99 8.07
CA PRO A 280 -1.13 -5.93 9.51
C PRO A 280 0.03 -6.76 10.04
N ASN A 281 0.48 -7.78 9.33
CA ASN A 281 1.47 -8.71 9.85
C ASN A 281 2.80 -8.04 10.18
N VAL A 282 3.44 -8.50 11.24
CA VAL A 282 4.71 -7.97 11.77
C VAL A 282 5.83 -8.02 10.73
N ASN A 283 5.89 -9.11 9.95
CA ASN A 283 6.83 -9.25 8.84
C ASN A 283 6.70 -8.09 7.84
N VAL A 284 5.48 -7.75 7.41
CA VAL A 284 5.22 -6.66 6.45
C VAL A 284 5.52 -5.28 7.06
N VAL A 285 5.27 -5.11 8.35
CA VAL A 285 5.66 -3.88 9.07
C VAL A 285 7.18 -3.68 9.02
N PHE A 286 7.96 -4.72 9.31
CA PHE A 286 9.42 -4.65 9.28
C PHE A 286 9.98 -4.43 7.87
N GLU A 287 9.43 -5.10 6.86
CA GLU A 287 9.79 -4.86 5.46
C GLU A 287 9.53 -3.40 5.06
N SER A 288 8.34 -2.89 5.37
CA SER A 288 7.93 -1.53 5.02
C SER A 288 8.82 -0.48 5.70
N MET A 289 9.15 -0.69 6.98
CA MET A 289 10.05 0.18 7.72
C MET A 289 11.47 0.15 7.12
N ALA A 290 11.98 -1.03 6.77
CA ALA A 290 13.30 -1.19 6.16
C ALA A 290 13.41 -0.49 4.82
N VAL A 291 12.42 -0.67 3.93
CA VAL A 291 12.37 -0.01 2.63
C VAL A 291 12.28 1.51 2.77
N PHE A 292 11.41 2.02 3.65
CA PHE A 292 11.28 3.46 3.87
C PHE A 292 12.59 4.08 4.37
N VAL A 293 13.23 3.47 5.38
CA VAL A 293 14.51 3.94 5.95
C VAL A 293 15.63 3.82 4.93
N PHE A 294 15.63 2.81 4.06
CA PHE A 294 16.60 2.66 2.98
C PHE A 294 16.57 3.87 2.03
N PHE A 295 15.41 4.19 1.47
CA PHE A 295 15.28 5.34 0.55
C PHE A 295 15.57 6.67 1.25
N LYS A 296 15.09 6.86 2.48
CA LYS A 296 15.35 8.07 3.26
C LYS A 296 16.84 8.37 3.45
N ASN A 297 17.66 7.33 3.61
CA ASN A 297 19.10 7.48 3.89
C ASN A 297 19.97 7.43 2.62
N ARG A 298 19.37 7.40 1.42
CA ARG A 298 20.12 7.47 0.16
C ARG A 298 20.29 8.92 -0.31
N LYS A 299 21.44 9.15 -0.95
CA LYS A 299 21.68 10.39 -1.69
C LYS A 299 21.21 10.21 -3.13
N PHE A 300 20.55 11.21 -3.65
CA PHE A 300 19.99 11.24 -5.01
C PHE A 300 20.59 12.43 -5.77
N ASP A 301 21.83 12.30 -6.17
CA ASP A 301 22.64 13.41 -6.69
C ASP A 301 22.51 13.57 -8.23
N LYS A 302 21.84 12.63 -8.92
CA LYS A 302 21.71 12.63 -10.38
C LYS A 302 20.47 13.42 -10.81
N GLU A 303 20.61 14.69 -11.12
CA GLU A 303 19.52 15.61 -11.46
C GLU A 303 18.61 15.10 -12.58
N LYS A 304 19.17 14.58 -13.69
CA LYS A 304 18.37 14.02 -14.80
C LYS A 304 17.46 12.87 -14.34
N ILE A 305 17.97 11.98 -13.48
CA ILE A 305 17.19 10.85 -12.92
C ILE A 305 16.13 11.39 -11.97
N ASN A 306 16.44 12.40 -11.15
CA ASN A 306 15.49 13.04 -10.25
C ASN A 306 14.30 13.63 -11.03
N ILE A 307 14.54 14.31 -12.14
CA ILE A 307 13.48 14.87 -13.01
C ILE A 307 12.58 13.76 -13.57
N ILE A 308 13.17 12.66 -14.05
CA ILE A 308 12.40 11.50 -14.54
C ILE A 308 11.56 10.91 -13.41
N CYS A 309 12.16 10.66 -12.24
CA CYS A 309 11.50 10.10 -11.10
C CYS A 309 10.33 10.96 -10.60
N GLN A 310 10.51 12.29 -10.59
CA GLN A 310 9.44 13.24 -10.26
C GLN A 310 8.25 13.18 -11.24
N LYS A 311 8.52 13.02 -12.55
CA LYS A 311 7.46 12.83 -13.56
C LYS A 311 6.71 11.51 -13.34
N LEU A 312 7.43 10.41 -13.16
CA LEU A 312 6.84 9.10 -12.89
C LEU A 312 6.02 9.12 -11.59
N SER A 313 6.56 9.71 -10.52
CA SER A 313 5.85 9.89 -9.25
C SER A 313 4.54 10.67 -9.41
N LYS A 314 4.50 11.67 -10.29
CA LYS A 314 3.28 12.43 -10.58
C LYS A 314 2.23 11.59 -11.30
N TRP A 315 2.63 10.67 -12.17
CA TRP A 315 1.73 9.80 -12.93
C TRP A 315 1.35 8.53 -12.18
N SER A 316 1.98 8.24 -11.05
CA SER A 316 1.78 6.98 -10.30
C SER A 316 0.33 6.73 -9.88
N PHE A 317 -0.42 7.78 -9.53
CA PHE A 317 -1.81 7.65 -9.12
C PHE A 317 -2.73 7.22 -10.27
N GLY A 318 -2.58 7.82 -11.46
CA GLY A 318 -3.32 7.35 -12.64
C GLY A 318 -2.88 5.96 -13.09
N ALA A 319 -1.56 5.67 -13.04
CA ALA A 319 -1.05 4.34 -13.36
C ALA A 319 -1.59 3.26 -12.42
N TYR A 320 -1.79 3.60 -11.13
CA TYR A 320 -2.45 2.72 -10.16
C TYR A 320 -3.87 2.34 -10.61
N PHE A 321 -4.64 3.26 -11.17
CA PHE A 321 -5.97 2.94 -11.66
C PHE A 321 -5.95 2.05 -12.93
N VAL A 322 -4.96 2.19 -13.78
CA VAL A 322 -4.88 1.55 -15.11
C VAL A 322 -4.31 0.13 -15.06
N HIS A 323 -3.34 -0.12 -14.16
CA HIS A 323 -2.48 -1.31 -14.25
C HIS A 323 -3.21 -2.65 -14.26
N ALA A 324 -4.28 -2.78 -13.46
CA ALA A 324 -5.03 -4.03 -13.39
C ALA A 324 -5.77 -4.32 -14.68
N LEU A 325 -6.27 -3.28 -15.38
CA LEU A 325 -6.84 -3.42 -16.72
C LEU A 325 -5.79 -3.87 -17.74
N VAL A 326 -4.57 -3.34 -17.65
CA VAL A 326 -3.47 -3.75 -18.55
C VAL A 326 -3.13 -5.21 -18.32
N ILE A 327 -2.95 -5.65 -17.06
CA ILE A 327 -2.66 -7.05 -16.71
C ILE A 327 -3.78 -7.96 -17.27
N GLN A 328 -5.03 -7.59 -17.07
CA GLN A 328 -6.17 -8.35 -17.57
C GLN A 328 -6.15 -8.45 -19.10
N LYS A 329 -5.95 -7.33 -19.79
CA LYS A 329 -5.92 -7.31 -21.27
C LYS A 329 -4.76 -8.11 -21.83
N LEU A 330 -3.59 -8.08 -21.20
CA LEU A 330 -2.47 -8.95 -21.58
C LEU A 330 -2.88 -10.44 -21.44
N ALA A 331 -3.49 -10.80 -20.32
CA ALA A 331 -3.96 -12.17 -20.09
C ALA A 331 -5.05 -12.61 -21.10
N ASP A 332 -6.00 -11.74 -21.42
CA ASP A 332 -7.05 -11.99 -22.45
C ASP A 332 -6.43 -12.29 -23.83
N HIS A 333 -5.23 -11.78 -24.13
CA HIS A 333 -4.49 -12.04 -25.36
C HIS A 333 -3.45 -13.16 -25.23
N GLY A 334 -3.55 -13.98 -24.19
CA GLY A 334 -2.66 -15.12 -23.99
C GLY A 334 -1.28 -14.77 -23.42
N ILE A 335 -1.05 -13.51 -23.01
CA ILE A 335 0.20 -13.05 -22.39
C ILE A 335 0.06 -13.11 -20.86
N SER A 336 0.42 -14.24 -20.28
CA SER A 336 0.33 -14.43 -18.82
C SER A 336 1.65 -14.99 -18.24
N THR A 337 1.75 -14.99 -16.93
CA THR A 337 2.96 -15.44 -16.22
C THR A 337 3.25 -16.94 -16.31
N ILE A 338 2.32 -17.70 -16.89
CA ILE A 338 2.46 -19.15 -17.11
C ILE A 338 2.43 -19.56 -18.59
N SER A 339 2.17 -18.62 -19.51
CA SER A 339 1.95 -18.97 -20.93
C SER A 339 3.12 -18.63 -21.85
N ILE A 340 3.87 -17.55 -21.59
CA ILE A 340 4.85 -17.04 -22.56
C ILE A 340 6.31 -17.37 -22.20
N LEU A 341 6.65 -17.46 -20.94
CA LEU A 341 7.99 -17.68 -20.44
C LEU A 341 7.95 -18.43 -19.11
N ASN A 342 9.13 -18.91 -18.65
CA ASN A 342 9.25 -19.35 -17.27
C ASN A 342 8.84 -18.21 -16.31
N PRO A 343 8.05 -18.48 -15.26
CA PRO A 343 7.57 -17.47 -14.30
C PRO A 343 8.67 -16.56 -13.73
N ILE A 344 9.90 -17.04 -13.59
CA ILE A 344 11.05 -16.24 -13.16
C ILE A 344 11.27 -15.03 -14.08
N LEU A 345 11.09 -15.18 -15.38
CA LEU A 345 11.23 -14.10 -16.35
C LEU A 345 9.90 -13.45 -16.70
N ALA A 346 8.81 -14.24 -16.74
CA ALA A 346 7.50 -13.75 -17.14
C ALA A 346 6.98 -12.66 -16.20
N VAL A 347 7.10 -12.83 -14.88
CA VAL A 347 6.64 -11.85 -13.89
C VAL A 347 7.35 -10.50 -14.06
N PRO A 348 8.69 -10.39 -14.06
CA PRO A 348 9.38 -9.12 -14.29
C PRO A 348 9.06 -8.48 -15.65
N VAL A 349 9.01 -9.27 -16.72
CA VAL A 349 8.75 -8.78 -18.08
C VAL A 349 7.33 -8.21 -18.20
N ILE A 350 6.32 -8.95 -17.75
CA ILE A 350 4.92 -8.50 -17.78
C ILE A 350 4.74 -7.28 -16.87
N THR A 351 5.39 -7.25 -15.71
CA THR A 351 5.39 -6.06 -14.83
C THR A 351 5.96 -4.85 -15.55
N LEU A 352 7.08 -4.99 -16.25
CA LEU A 352 7.69 -3.88 -16.98
C LEU A 352 6.76 -3.37 -18.09
N ILE A 353 6.15 -4.27 -18.87
CA ILE A 353 5.17 -3.93 -19.91
C ILE A 353 3.99 -3.20 -19.28
N THR A 354 3.43 -3.75 -18.20
CA THR A 354 2.33 -3.14 -17.46
C THR A 354 2.69 -1.75 -16.95
N PHE A 355 3.89 -1.58 -16.38
CA PHE A 355 4.38 -0.30 -15.88
C PHE A 355 4.48 0.73 -17.02
N VAL A 356 5.13 0.38 -18.12
CA VAL A 356 5.30 1.30 -19.26
C VAL A 356 3.94 1.73 -19.83
N ILE A 357 3.04 0.78 -20.09
CA ILE A 357 1.70 1.09 -20.64
C ILE A 357 0.92 1.94 -19.65
N SER A 358 0.86 1.55 -18.37
CA SER A 358 0.07 2.28 -17.35
C SER A 358 0.59 3.69 -17.11
N MET A 359 1.91 3.89 -17.09
CA MET A 359 2.53 5.20 -16.98
C MET A 359 2.26 6.06 -18.21
N SER A 360 2.31 5.48 -19.41
CA SER A 360 2.00 6.19 -20.66
C SER A 360 0.55 6.66 -20.70
N VAL A 361 -0.39 5.77 -20.37
CA VAL A 361 -1.83 6.12 -20.27
C VAL A 361 -2.04 7.21 -19.22
N SER A 362 -1.44 7.06 -18.04
CA SER A 362 -1.54 8.09 -16.99
C SER A 362 -0.95 9.43 -17.43
N ALA A 363 0.17 9.43 -18.16
CA ALA A 363 0.77 10.64 -18.69
C ALA A 363 -0.17 11.37 -19.68
N LEU A 364 -0.85 10.63 -20.55
CA LEU A 364 -1.85 11.16 -21.48
C LEU A 364 -3.07 11.73 -20.74
N LEU A 365 -3.64 11.00 -19.79
CA LEU A 365 -4.76 11.47 -18.98
C LEU A 365 -4.42 12.74 -18.19
N ASN A 366 -3.19 12.86 -17.72
CA ASN A 366 -2.69 14.06 -17.01
C ASN A 366 -2.55 15.31 -17.91
N GLN A 367 -2.65 15.19 -19.24
CA GLN A 367 -2.68 16.35 -20.15
C GLN A 367 -4.06 17.02 -20.20
N ILE A 368 -5.11 16.28 -19.86
CA ILE A 368 -6.49 16.79 -19.86
C ILE A 368 -6.79 17.38 -18.49
N PRO A 369 -7.02 18.72 -18.37
CA PRO A 369 -7.12 19.42 -17.08
C PRO A 369 -8.18 18.84 -16.14
N VAL A 370 -9.35 18.45 -16.67
CA VAL A 370 -10.45 17.87 -15.86
C VAL A 370 -10.06 16.49 -15.32
N LEU A 371 -9.50 15.61 -16.17
CA LEU A 371 -9.09 14.26 -15.74
C LEU A 371 -7.96 14.35 -14.72
N LYS A 372 -6.96 15.20 -14.96
CA LYS A 372 -5.86 15.46 -14.02
C LYS A 372 -6.33 15.94 -12.66
N LYS A 373 -7.40 16.74 -12.62
CA LYS A 373 -7.89 17.32 -11.36
C LYS A 373 -8.72 16.34 -10.53
N TYR A 374 -9.51 15.49 -11.18
CA TYR A 374 -10.55 14.70 -10.52
C TYR A 374 -10.41 13.18 -10.64
N ILE A 375 -9.63 12.66 -11.60
CA ILE A 375 -9.66 11.24 -11.95
C ILE A 375 -8.27 10.57 -11.86
N VAL A 376 -7.17 11.33 -12.11
CA VAL A 376 -5.79 10.78 -12.12
C VAL A 376 -4.81 11.65 -11.34
#